data_3e49d61d0c85b61b3ce5b4df0644935a
#
_entry.id   3e49d61d0c85b61b3ce5b4df0644935a
#
_cell.length_a   1.000
_cell.length_b   1.000
_cell.length_c   1.000
_cell.angle_alpha   90.00
_cell.angle_beta   90.00
_cell.angle_gamma   90.00
#
_symmetry.space_group_name_H-M   'P 1'
#
loop_
_entity.id
_entity.type
_entity.pdbx_description
1 polymer ?
#
loop_
_entity_poly.entity_id
_entity_poly.type
_entity_poly.pdbx_seq_one_letter_code
_entity_poly.pdbx_strand_id
1 'polypeptide(L)'
;SIYFNRKRRYDDSDGKGENGAYNSRNSKYYRWYSFTSYPDKYESWWGIDTLPKVNEEDESYLDFIIRDEDSVINHWLSLGASGFRLDVADELPDIFIEELRKHMKARYPDSVLIGEVWEDASNKISYGYRRKYLQGSQLDSVMNYPFKKAIIGYMETGDAKLLSGEVETIRENYPPQVLNSLM
;
A
#
# COMPACT_ATOMS: atom_id res chain seq x y z
N SER A 1 -2.28 12.47 -11.87
CA SER A 1 -3.20 11.38 -12.26
C SER A 1 -4.38 11.96 -13.03
N ILE A 2 -4.89 11.23 -14.03
CA ILE A 2 -6.11 11.60 -14.79
C ILE A 2 -7.34 11.65 -13.88
N TYR A 3 -7.38 10.83 -12.85
CA TYR A 3 -8.48 10.72 -11.89
C TYR A 3 -8.62 11.98 -11.02
N PHE A 4 -7.50 12.66 -10.70
CA PHE A 4 -7.51 13.94 -10.00
C PHE A 4 -7.41 15.15 -10.94
N ASN A 5 -6.45 15.14 -11.85
CA ASN A 5 -6.24 16.06 -12.98
C ASN A 5 -6.12 17.58 -12.62
N ARG A 6 -5.40 17.91 -11.54
CA ARG A 6 -5.20 19.30 -11.07
C ARG A 6 -4.62 20.23 -12.15
N LYS A 7 -3.70 19.72 -12.97
CA LYS A 7 -2.98 20.55 -13.97
C LYS A 7 -3.53 20.41 -15.39
N ARG A 8 -4.67 19.74 -15.57
CA ARG A 8 -5.26 19.47 -16.90
C ARG A 8 -4.26 18.90 -17.92
N ARG A 9 -3.33 18.07 -17.45
CA ARG A 9 -2.31 17.47 -18.32
C ARG A 9 -2.86 16.43 -19.30
N TYR A 10 -4.02 15.92 -18.99
CA TYR A 10 -4.75 14.97 -19.79
C TYR A 10 -6.01 15.68 -20.26
N ASP A 11 -5.96 16.15 -21.49
CA ASP A 11 -7.05 16.87 -22.13
C ASP A 11 -8.07 15.86 -22.65
N ASP A 12 -9.33 16.08 -22.32
CA ASP A 12 -10.48 15.37 -22.85
C ASP A 12 -10.96 16.00 -24.17
N SER A 13 -10.04 16.43 -25.01
CA SER A 13 -10.37 17.08 -26.29
C SER A 13 -11.19 16.20 -27.22
N ASP A 14 -11.21 14.87 -26.99
CA ASP A 14 -12.05 13.92 -27.71
C ASP A 14 -13.46 13.76 -27.12
N GLY A 15 -13.76 14.43 -26.00
CA GLY A 15 -15.07 14.43 -25.35
C GLY A 15 -15.50 13.09 -24.77
N LYS A 16 -14.59 12.10 -24.66
CA LYS A 16 -14.88 10.76 -24.15
C LYS A 16 -14.37 10.53 -22.74
N GLY A 17 -13.47 11.39 -22.26
CA GLY A 17 -12.92 11.30 -20.94
C GLY A 17 -13.75 12.06 -19.92
N GLU A 18 -13.85 11.52 -18.73
CA GLU A 18 -14.45 12.21 -17.60
C GLU A 18 -13.45 13.16 -16.98
N ASN A 19 -13.89 14.36 -16.64
CA ASN A 19 -13.07 15.29 -15.88
C ASN A 19 -12.63 14.65 -14.56
N GLY A 20 -11.35 14.85 -14.18
CA GLY A 20 -10.85 14.42 -12.88
C GLY A 20 -11.58 15.12 -11.72
N ALA A 21 -11.41 14.59 -10.52
CA ALA A 21 -12.08 15.08 -9.31
C ALA A 21 -11.83 16.56 -9.02
N TYR A 22 -10.64 17.08 -9.32
CA TYR A 22 -10.31 18.51 -9.15
C TYR A 22 -11.09 19.42 -10.11
N ASN A 23 -11.43 18.93 -11.30
CA ASN A 23 -12.04 19.75 -12.36
C ASN A 23 -13.56 19.77 -12.30
N SER A 24 -14.20 18.77 -11.71
CA SER A 24 -15.65 18.69 -11.63
C SER A 24 -16.12 17.90 -10.40
N ARG A 25 -17.08 18.47 -9.67
CA ARG A 25 -17.78 17.72 -8.61
C ARG A 25 -18.68 16.61 -9.14
N ASN A 26 -19.00 16.65 -10.43
CA ASN A 26 -19.78 15.60 -11.11
C ASN A 26 -18.89 14.49 -11.66
N SER A 27 -17.56 14.57 -11.48
CA SER A 27 -16.65 13.50 -11.86
C SER A 27 -16.99 12.23 -11.07
N LYS A 28 -16.99 11.09 -11.72
CA LYS A 28 -17.13 9.79 -11.04
C LYS A 28 -16.01 9.53 -10.02
N TYR A 29 -14.89 10.20 -10.18
CA TYR A 29 -13.74 10.11 -9.28
C TYR A 29 -13.79 11.11 -8.11
N TYR A 30 -14.84 11.96 -8.03
CA TYR A 30 -14.92 13.00 -7.01
C TYR A 30 -14.87 12.41 -5.59
N ARG A 31 -15.57 11.30 -5.34
CA ARG A 31 -15.64 10.61 -4.05
C ARG A 31 -14.36 9.90 -3.66
N TRP A 32 -13.44 9.70 -4.62
CA TRP A 32 -12.13 9.12 -4.36
C TRP A 32 -11.19 10.07 -3.59
N TYR A 33 -11.58 11.33 -3.41
CA TYR A 33 -10.76 12.34 -2.77
C TYR A 33 -11.57 13.16 -1.77
N SER A 34 -10.91 13.58 -0.68
CA SER A 34 -11.51 14.40 0.38
C SER A 34 -11.17 15.86 0.18
N PHE A 35 -12.18 16.69 -0.08
CA PHE A 35 -12.03 18.14 -0.23
C PHE A 35 -12.51 18.86 1.03
N THR A 36 -11.65 19.68 1.63
CA THR A 36 -12.03 20.59 2.72
C THR A 36 -12.57 21.92 2.21
N SER A 37 -12.08 22.36 1.03
CA SER A 37 -12.65 23.49 0.28
C SER A 37 -12.37 23.29 -1.20
N TYR A 38 -13.41 22.95 -1.94
CA TYR A 38 -13.30 22.62 -3.36
C TYR A 38 -12.98 23.85 -4.23
N PRO A 39 -12.11 23.73 -5.22
CA PRO A 39 -11.29 22.54 -5.53
C PRO A 39 -9.89 22.57 -4.89
N ASP A 40 -9.48 23.65 -4.29
CA ASP A 40 -8.07 23.97 -4.01
C ASP A 40 -7.56 23.39 -2.69
N LYS A 41 -8.46 23.02 -1.76
CA LYS A 41 -8.07 22.43 -0.48
C LYS A 41 -8.60 21.01 -0.36
N TYR A 42 -7.69 20.06 -0.30
CA TYR A 42 -7.97 18.62 -0.24
C TYR A 42 -6.93 17.90 0.61
N GLU A 43 -7.27 16.73 1.05
CA GLU A 43 -6.32 15.86 1.75
C GLU A 43 -5.20 15.42 0.82
N SER A 44 -3.98 15.45 1.32
CA SER A 44 -2.78 15.05 0.59
C SER A 44 -1.84 14.27 1.50
N TRP A 45 -1.05 13.39 0.91
CA TRP A 45 -0.10 12.58 1.63
C TRP A 45 0.96 13.48 2.30
N TRP A 46 0.99 13.47 3.62
CA TRP A 46 1.85 14.31 4.46
C TRP A 46 1.81 15.81 4.13
N GLY A 47 0.68 16.32 3.65
CA GLY A 47 0.54 17.73 3.28
C GLY A 47 1.19 18.10 1.94
N ILE A 48 1.68 17.13 1.18
CA ILE A 48 2.27 17.37 -0.15
C ILE A 48 1.14 17.50 -1.18
N ASP A 49 0.84 18.70 -1.61
CA ASP A 49 -0.33 19.01 -2.45
C ASP A 49 -0.29 18.38 -3.86
N THR A 50 0.87 17.93 -4.32
CA THR A 50 1.02 17.19 -5.58
C THR A 50 0.69 15.70 -5.44
N LEU A 51 0.47 15.23 -4.21
CA LEU A 51 0.12 13.85 -3.87
C LEU A 51 -1.25 13.80 -3.17
N PRO A 52 -2.36 14.07 -3.89
CA PRO A 52 -3.69 14.00 -3.29
C PRO A 52 -3.96 12.60 -2.76
N LYS A 53 -4.40 12.53 -1.50
CA LYS A 53 -4.75 11.27 -0.84
C LYS A 53 -6.07 10.75 -1.41
N VAL A 54 -6.09 9.46 -1.75
CA VAL A 54 -7.33 8.78 -2.16
C VAL A 54 -8.07 8.29 -0.92
N ASN A 55 -9.37 8.10 -1.05
CA ASN A 55 -10.20 7.40 -0.09
C ASN A 55 -10.20 5.91 -0.45
N GLU A 56 -9.33 5.16 0.19
CA GLU A 56 -9.10 3.74 -0.06
C GLU A 56 -10.31 2.88 0.31
N GLU A 57 -11.28 3.44 1.06
CA GLU A 57 -12.51 2.76 1.48
C GLU A 57 -13.72 3.10 0.60
N ASP A 58 -13.58 3.97 -0.40
CA ASP A 58 -14.66 4.21 -1.36
C ASP A 58 -14.93 2.95 -2.19
N GLU A 59 -16.19 2.52 -2.24
CA GLU A 59 -16.60 1.29 -2.91
C GLU A 59 -16.17 1.25 -4.39
N SER A 60 -16.35 2.35 -5.12
CA SER A 60 -15.97 2.41 -6.53
C SER A 60 -14.45 2.44 -6.74
N TYR A 61 -13.69 2.93 -5.75
CA TYR A 61 -12.24 2.83 -5.76
C TYR A 61 -11.78 1.39 -5.49
N LEU A 62 -12.39 0.71 -4.52
CA LEU A 62 -12.12 -0.70 -4.22
C LEU A 62 -12.46 -1.59 -5.43
N ASP A 63 -13.57 -1.33 -6.11
CA ASP A 63 -13.96 -2.04 -7.32
C ASP A 63 -12.90 -1.84 -8.40
N PHE A 64 -12.52 -0.61 -8.69
CA PHE A 64 -11.52 -0.28 -9.70
C PHE A 64 -10.14 -0.89 -9.42
N ILE A 65 -9.67 -0.85 -8.16
CA ILE A 65 -8.34 -1.36 -7.81
C ILE A 65 -8.35 -2.88 -7.64
N ILE A 66 -9.38 -3.44 -6.96
CA ILE A 66 -9.35 -4.80 -6.41
C ILE A 66 -10.41 -5.72 -7.03
N ARG A 67 -11.72 -5.31 -6.98
CA ARG A 67 -12.81 -6.26 -7.06
C ARG A 67 -13.29 -6.58 -8.47
N ASP A 68 -13.33 -5.58 -9.35
CA ASP A 68 -13.82 -5.74 -10.71
C ASP A 68 -12.97 -6.74 -11.51
N GLU A 69 -13.58 -7.36 -12.48
CA GLU A 69 -12.90 -8.34 -13.34
C GLU A 69 -11.74 -7.72 -14.12
N ASP A 70 -11.89 -6.46 -14.52
CA ASP A 70 -10.87 -5.63 -15.18
C ASP A 70 -10.13 -4.70 -14.20
N SER A 71 -10.20 -4.97 -12.87
CA SER A 71 -9.48 -4.22 -11.85
C SER A 71 -7.98 -4.20 -12.10
N VAL A 72 -7.31 -3.19 -11.52
CA VAL A 72 -5.84 -3.06 -11.63
C VAL A 72 -5.12 -4.33 -11.17
N ILE A 73 -5.57 -4.92 -10.06
CA ILE A 73 -4.97 -6.14 -9.51
C ILE A 73 -5.15 -7.31 -10.46
N ASN A 74 -6.36 -7.56 -10.96
CA ASN A 74 -6.65 -8.65 -11.88
C ASN A 74 -5.90 -8.48 -13.20
N HIS A 75 -5.81 -7.26 -13.71
CA HIS A 75 -5.07 -6.97 -14.95
C HIS A 75 -3.60 -7.46 -14.84
N TRP A 76 -2.89 -7.03 -13.80
CA TRP A 76 -1.47 -7.40 -13.68
C TRP A 76 -1.24 -8.87 -13.34
N LEU A 77 -2.08 -9.46 -12.48
CA LEU A 77 -1.97 -10.88 -12.16
C LEU A 77 -2.27 -11.76 -13.39
N SER A 78 -3.23 -11.38 -14.22
CA SER A 78 -3.54 -12.10 -15.46
C SER A 78 -2.40 -12.04 -16.50
N LEU A 79 -1.58 -10.98 -16.45
CA LEU A 79 -0.39 -10.84 -17.27
C LEU A 79 0.84 -11.57 -16.71
N GLY A 80 0.71 -12.25 -15.58
CA GLY A 80 1.77 -13.07 -14.98
C GLY A 80 2.55 -12.42 -13.85
N ALA A 81 2.09 -11.29 -13.30
CA ALA A 81 2.66 -10.77 -12.06
C ALA A 81 2.44 -11.79 -10.92
N SER A 82 3.47 -12.03 -10.12
CA SER A 82 3.42 -13.00 -9.00
C SER A 82 2.88 -12.39 -7.71
N GLY A 83 2.54 -11.11 -7.70
CA GLY A 83 2.02 -10.43 -6.51
C GLY A 83 2.29 -8.93 -6.53
N PHE A 84 2.14 -8.31 -5.35
CA PHE A 84 2.30 -6.86 -5.19
C PHE A 84 3.10 -6.52 -3.95
N ARG A 85 3.81 -5.41 -4.04
CA ARG A 85 4.39 -4.73 -2.90
C ARG A 85 3.61 -3.44 -2.64
N LEU A 86 3.11 -3.30 -1.42
CA LEU A 86 2.39 -2.10 -0.99
C LEU A 86 3.39 -1.08 -0.45
N ASP A 87 3.39 0.08 -1.07
CA ASP A 87 4.18 1.23 -0.65
C ASP A 87 3.62 1.78 0.66
N VAL A 88 4.48 2.09 1.61
CA VAL A 88 4.13 2.68 2.91
C VAL A 88 2.85 2.06 3.49
N ALA A 89 2.89 0.76 3.81
CA ALA A 89 1.71 0.00 4.25
C ALA A 89 1.02 0.61 5.49
N ASP A 90 1.75 1.38 6.30
CA ASP A 90 1.21 2.09 7.47
C ASP A 90 0.15 3.14 7.11
N GLU A 91 0.18 3.68 5.89
CA GLU A 91 -0.79 4.68 5.41
C GLU A 91 -2.08 4.04 4.87
N LEU A 92 -2.11 2.73 4.66
CA LEU A 92 -3.27 2.04 4.12
C LEU A 92 -4.19 1.55 5.25
N PRO A 93 -5.52 1.70 5.11
CA PRO A 93 -6.48 1.12 6.04
C PRO A 93 -6.39 -0.42 6.08
N ASP A 94 -6.60 -1.01 7.25
CA ASP A 94 -6.61 -2.46 7.41
C ASP A 94 -7.60 -3.15 6.47
N ILE A 95 -8.79 -2.57 6.32
CA ILE A 95 -9.83 -3.09 5.43
C ILE A 95 -9.39 -3.15 3.97
N PHE A 96 -8.62 -2.17 3.50
CA PHE A 96 -8.10 -2.18 2.13
C PHE A 96 -7.13 -3.35 1.92
N ILE A 97 -6.21 -3.55 2.86
CA ILE A 97 -5.21 -4.65 2.78
C ILE A 97 -5.91 -6.01 2.88
N GLU A 98 -6.92 -6.14 3.75
CA GLU A 98 -7.69 -7.37 3.93
C GLU A 98 -8.51 -7.72 2.68
N GLU A 99 -9.21 -6.76 2.08
CA GLU A 99 -9.95 -6.95 0.82
C GLU A 99 -9.00 -7.32 -0.32
N LEU A 100 -7.88 -6.64 -0.44
CA LEU A 100 -6.86 -6.94 -1.45
C LEU A 100 -6.35 -8.38 -1.31
N ARG A 101 -5.95 -8.78 -0.10
CA ARG A 101 -5.51 -10.15 0.16
C ARG A 101 -6.57 -11.17 -0.16
N LYS A 102 -7.77 -10.96 0.35
CA LYS A 102 -8.91 -11.87 0.14
C LYS A 102 -9.17 -12.10 -1.34
N HIS A 103 -9.21 -11.02 -2.12
CA HIS A 103 -9.45 -11.08 -3.56
C HIS A 103 -8.31 -11.79 -4.30
N MET A 104 -7.07 -11.41 -4.01
CA MET A 104 -5.88 -12.03 -4.62
C MET A 104 -5.83 -13.53 -4.35
N LYS A 105 -5.97 -13.94 -3.10
CA LYS A 105 -5.85 -15.36 -2.72
C LYS A 105 -7.01 -16.23 -3.24
N ALA A 106 -8.19 -15.66 -3.44
CA ALA A 106 -9.32 -16.39 -4.01
C ALA A 106 -9.10 -16.75 -5.49
N ARG A 107 -8.44 -15.90 -6.26
CA ARG A 107 -8.23 -16.11 -7.71
C ARG A 107 -6.81 -16.57 -8.06
N TYR A 108 -5.84 -16.13 -7.27
CA TYR A 108 -4.40 -16.37 -7.47
C TYR A 108 -3.76 -16.79 -6.14
N PRO A 109 -4.01 -18.02 -5.66
CA PRO A 109 -3.61 -18.46 -4.31
C PRO A 109 -2.10 -18.39 -4.07
N ASP A 110 -1.30 -18.57 -5.12
CA ASP A 110 0.17 -18.52 -5.05
C ASP A 110 0.75 -17.11 -5.15
N SER A 111 -0.09 -16.09 -5.37
CA SER A 111 0.36 -14.70 -5.42
C SER A 111 0.83 -14.22 -4.04
N VAL A 112 1.77 -13.27 -4.02
CA VAL A 112 2.40 -12.76 -2.79
C VAL A 112 2.03 -11.31 -2.56
N LEU A 113 1.67 -10.96 -1.33
CA LEU A 113 1.40 -9.59 -0.90
C LEU A 113 2.42 -9.16 0.16
N ILE A 114 3.31 -8.24 -0.20
CA ILE A 114 4.40 -7.75 0.64
C ILE A 114 4.14 -6.29 1.01
N GLY A 115 4.33 -5.94 2.28
CA GLY A 115 4.20 -4.55 2.75
C GLY A 115 5.55 -3.88 2.97
N GLU A 116 5.63 -2.60 2.65
CA GLU A 116 6.71 -1.77 3.15
C GLU A 116 6.37 -1.29 4.55
N VAL A 117 7.09 -1.81 5.54
CA VAL A 117 7.04 -1.39 6.94
C VAL A 117 8.47 -1.15 7.40
N TRP A 118 8.76 0.05 7.91
CA TRP A 118 10.15 0.48 8.16
C TRP A 118 10.74 -0.02 9.47
N GLU A 119 9.92 -0.55 10.35
CA GLU A 119 10.31 -1.12 11.65
C GLU A 119 9.87 -2.57 11.76
N ASP A 120 9.96 -3.14 12.96
CA ASP A 120 9.44 -4.47 13.25
C ASP A 120 7.91 -4.50 13.04
N ALA A 121 7.48 -5.26 12.03
CA ALA A 121 6.07 -5.38 11.65
C ALA A 121 5.26 -6.34 12.52
N SER A 122 5.91 -7.13 13.38
CA SER A 122 5.23 -8.14 14.21
C SER A 122 4.34 -7.53 15.29
N ASN A 123 4.69 -6.32 15.75
CA ASN A 123 3.98 -5.61 16.82
C ASN A 123 3.80 -4.11 16.53
N LYS A 124 3.84 -3.72 15.26
CA LYS A 124 3.78 -2.33 14.82
C LYS A 124 2.54 -1.63 15.34
N ILE A 125 2.75 -0.44 15.91
CA ILE A 125 1.71 0.56 16.20
C ILE A 125 1.86 1.70 15.21
N SER A 126 0.80 2.00 14.47
CA SER A 126 0.74 3.08 13.51
C SER A 126 -0.57 3.85 13.72
N TYR A 127 -0.51 5.19 13.79
CA TYR A 127 -1.68 6.04 14.02
C TYR A 127 -2.51 5.68 15.26
N GLY A 128 -1.85 5.17 16.32
CA GLY A 128 -2.50 4.76 17.56
C GLY A 128 -3.14 3.36 17.54
N TYR A 129 -3.03 2.62 16.46
CA TYR A 129 -3.57 1.27 16.31
C TYR A 129 -2.47 0.24 16.17
N ARG A 130 -2.63 -0.92 16.86
CA ARG A 130 -1.79 -2.07 16.62
C ARG A 130 -2.15 -2.71 15.29
N ARG A 131 -1.21 -2.72 14.37
CA ARG A 131 -1.39 -3.29 13.04
C ARG A 131 -1.34 -4.82 13.10
N LYS A 132 -2.11 -5.47 12.21
CA LYS A 132 -2.28 -6.92 12.16
C LYS A 132 -1.61 -7.56 10.94
N TYR A 133 -0.58 -6.92 10.41
CA TYR A 133 0.04 -7.25 9.13
C TYR A 133 0.34 -8.73 8.93
N LEU A 134 0.84 -9.41 9.97
CA LEU A 134 1.38 -10.77 9.88
C LEU A 134 0.49 -11.82 10.59
N GLN A 135 -0.78 -11.48 10.85
CA GLN A 135 -1.73 -12.37 11.54
C GLN A 135 -2.55 -13.25 10.58
N GLY A 136 -2.19 -13.30 9.30
CA GLY A 136 -2.79 -14.19 8.31
C GLY A 136 -3.89 -13.59 7.44
N SER A 137 -4.44 -12.41 7.78
CA SER A 137 -5.50 -11.74 7.02
C SER A 137 -5.04 -10.59 6.14
N GLN A 138 -3.78 -10.15 6.25
CA GLN A 138 -3.28 -8.97 5.54
C GLN A 138 -2.09 -9.32 4.63
N LEU A 139 -0.87 -9.24 5.12
CA LEU A 139 0.35 -9.44 4.32
C LEU A 139 0.86 -10.87 4.43
N ASP A 140 1.50 -11.35 3.37
CA ASP A 140 2.27 -12.59 3.41
C ASP A 140 3.64 -12.34 4.06
N SER A 141 4.22 -11.16 3.83
CA SER A 141 5.51 -10.76 4.37
C SER A 141 5.69 -9.24 4.30
N VAL A 142 6.84 -8.77 4.77
CA VAL A 142 7.26 -7.38 4.74
C VAL A 142 8.69 -7.23 4.26
N MET A 143 9.06 -6.01 3.86
CA MET A 143 10.46 -5.65 3.60
C MET A 143 11.24 -5.62 4.92
N ASN A 144 12.40 -6.27 4.94
CA ASN A 144 13.18 -6.47 6.18
C ASN A 144 14.09 -5.27 6.51
N TYR A 145 13.49 -4.13 6.82
CA TYR A 145 14.23 -2.93 7.22
C TYR A 145 15.04 -3.09 8.51
N PRO A 146 14.57 -3.83 9.54
CA PRO A 146 15.38 -4.12 10.72
C PRO A 146 16.71 -4.80 10.36
N PHE A 147 16.67 -5.85 9.52
CA PHE A 147 17.89 -6.53 9.09
C PHE A 147 18.81 -5.64 8.25
N LYS A 148 18.23 -4.81 7.35
CA LYS A 148 19.00 -3.81 6.59
C LYS A 148 19.78 -2.89 7.53
N LYS A 149 19.13 -2.35 8.57
CA LYS A 149 19.78 -1.47 9.56
C LYS A 149 20.92 -2.21 10.30
N ALA A 150 20.68 -3.45 10.67
CA ALA A 150 21.68 -4.26 11.38
C ALA A 150 22.92 -4.53 10.52
N ILE A 151 22.74 -4.84 9.23
CA ILE A 151 23.86 -5.01 8.29
C ILE A 151 24.67 -3.72 8.16
N ILE A 152 23.99 -2.60 7.94
CA ILE A 152 24.66 -1.29 7.79
C ILE A 152 25.43 -0.96 9.09
N GLY A 153 24.80 -1.10 10.25
CA GLY A 153 25.44 -0.85 11.53
C GLY A 153 26.66 -1.74 11.76
N TYR A 154 26.60 -3.02 11.41
CA TYR A 154 27.74 -3.91 11.46
C TYR A 154 28.88 -3.46 10.52
N MET A 155 28.57 -3.08 9.30
CA MET A 155 29.57 -2.60 8.34
C MET A 155 30.26 -1.31 8.78
N GLU A 156 29.55 -0.44 9.49
CA GLU A 156 30.09 0.83 10.00
C GLU A 156 30.92 0.65 11.28
N THR A 157 30.53 -0.27 12.14
CA THR A 157 31.11 -0.38 13.50
C THR A 157 31.99 -1.62 13.70
N GLY A 158 31.82 -2.67 12.89
CA GLY A 158 32.44 -4.00 13.12
C GLY A 158 31.82 -4.77 14.27
N ASP A 159 30.73 -4.28 14.90
CA ASP A 159 30.10 -4.94 16.04
C ASP A 159 29.14 -6.05 15.59
N ALA A 160 29.62 -7.28 15.61
CA ALA A 160 28.84 -8.45 15.25
C ALA A 160 27.64 -8.71 16.20
N LYS A 161 27.66 -8.18 17.42
CA LYS A 161 26.55 -8.33 18.37
C LYS A 161 25.31 -7.56 17.92
N LEU A 162 25.47 -6.42 17.25
CA LEU A 162 24.35 -5.68 16.66
C LEU A 162 23.63 -6.53 15.62
N LEU A 163 24.38 -7.16 14.72
CA LEU A 163 23.80 -8.00 13.67
C LEU A 163 23.16 -9.26 14.25
N SER A 164 23.86 -9.98 15.13
CA SER A 164 23.34 -11.22 15.72
C SER A 164 22.10 -10.97 16.57
N GLY A 165 22.09 -9.90 17.37
CA GLY A 165 20.96 -9.54 18.22
C GLY A 165 19.71 -9.23 17.39
N GLU A 166 19.84 -8.51 16.28
CA GLU A 166 18.71 -8.24 15.41
C GLU A 166 18.19 -9.49 14.70
N VAL A 167 19.09 -10.36 14.25
CA VAL A 167 18.70 -11.66 13.65
C VAL A 167 17.89 -12.49 14.64
N GLU A 168 18.34 -12.59 15.89
CA GLU A 168 17.58 -13.32 16.93
C GLU A 168 16.24 -12.67 17.20
N THR A 169 16.15 -11.33 17.31
CA THR A 169 14.90 -10.60 17.49
C THR A 169 13.91 -10.88 16.35
N ILE A 170 14.37 -10.85 15.10
CA ILE A 170 13.54 -11.19 13.95
C ILE A 170 13.04 -12.63 14.02
N ARG A 171 13.90 -13.58 14.39
CA ARG A 171 13.55 -14.99 14.50
C ARG A 171 12.54 -15.26 15.62
N GLU A 172 12.61 -14.53 16.71
CA GLU A 172 11.68 -14.65 17.84
C GLU A 172 10.32 -14.01 17.55
N ASN A 173 10.30 -12.88 16.85
CA ASN A 173 9.11 -12.06 16.68
C ASN A 173 8.24 -12.46 15.47
N TYR A 174 8.86 -13.00 14.41
CA TYR A 174 8.16 -13.26 13.15
C TYR A 174 7.70 -14.71 13.03
N PRO A 175 6.47 -14.96 12.56
CA PRO A 175 6.02 -16.31 12.26
C PRO A 175 6.93 -16.99 11.22
N PRO A 176 7.15 -18.32 11.31
CA PRO A 176 8.05 -19.02 10.38
C PRO A 176 7.72 -18.83 8.91
N GLN A 177 6.43 -18.72 8.55
CA GLN A 177 5.98 -18.49 7.19
C GLN A 177 6.44 -17.12 6.66
N VAL A 178 6.40 -16.11 7.54
CA VAL A 178 6.83 -14.74 7.20
C VAL A 178 8.35 -14.68 7.11
N LEU A 179 9.07 -15.33 8.04
CA LEU A 179 10.54 -15.40 8.04
C LEU A 179 11.10 -15.90 6.71
N ASN A 180 10.49 -16.94 6.15
CA ASN A 180 10.93 -17.54 4.89
C ASN A 180 10.62 -16.67 3.66
N SER A 181 9.85 -15.60 3.82
CA SER A 181 9.38 -14.71 2.76
C SER A 181 9.84 -13.26 2.96
N LEU A 182 10.65 -12.97 3.98
CA LEU A 182 11.20 -11.62 4.21
C LEU A 182 12.11 -11.19 3.05
N MET A 183 11.92 -9.97 2.59
CA MET A 183 12.68 -9.35 1.50
C MET A 183 13.67 -8.30 2.01
#